data_660ca1a96fab6e14379954337613d91d
#
_entry.id   660ca1a96fab6e14379954337613d91d
#
_cell.length_a   1.000
_cell.length_b   1.000
_cell.length_c   1.000
_cell.angle_alpha   90.00
_cell.angle_beta   90.00
_cell.angle_gamma   90.00
#
_symmetry.space_group_name_H-M   'P 1'
#
loop_
_entity.id
_entity.type
_entity.pdbx_description
1 polymer ?
#
loop_
_entity_poly.entity_id
_entity_poly.type
_entity_poly.pdbx_seq_one_letter_code
_entity_poly.pdbx_strand_id
1 'polypeptide(L)'
;MFIIDSLIIWYITFPIYHYKLFFIHCLFNFLLSLYIYKKLYPFYDPKKESIHIKYSDFRRLDKLNYYRLLIGLIVLFWPRLILFVLCMIVMAIAVNIGKNILDPKDKPWKDKIYSFGSRIILFSLGNVIPTISLGDQKLIEEVYKKYLGPDFKIDYNKKFCTIICNHVSWVETYFCMYRYASGFIGKLTASKIPTIREMGKYNQTIYLDRTNPDDRKITAEKIAERQKGLIDGTILTNLSIYPEGTITNGTHLIKFKRGAFMTLLPLKPMVELVDQTADCTLATGALPMHLNMVLVCSYLWNNDTFLDLPIIEPTEYIYINYKKEGEENWKVYMNVTKLIMAECAGLKLSNSSFEEKLEYLSLIKGKKVKNT
;
A
#
# COMPACT_ATOMS: atom_id res chain seq x y z
N MET A 1 13.67 17.94 21.31
CA MET A 1 14.00 17.18 22.53
C MET A 1 13.01 17.52 23.65
N PHE A 2 13.00 18.72 24.22
CA PHE A 2 12.11 19.11 25.36
C PHE A 2 10.61 18.83 25.19
N ILE A 3 10.03 19.00 24.02
CA ILE A 3 8.58 18.78 23.80
C ILE A 3 8.25 17.28 23.87
N ILE A 4 9.08 16.42 23.31
CA ILE A 4 8.88 14.98 23.31
C ILE A 4 9.03 14.42 24.73
N ASP A 5 10.06 14.89 25.45
CA ASP A 5 10.29 14.50 26.84
C ASP A 5 9.13 14.94 27.73
N SER A 6 8.62 16.16 27.54
CA SER A 6 7.44 16.66 28.25
C SER A 6 6.17 15.85 27.96
N LEU A 7 5.95 15.44 26.72
CA LEU A 7 4.82 14.59 26.35
C LEU A 7 4.92 13.19 26.94
N ILE A 8 6.12 12.61 26.97
CA ILE A 8 6.37 11.29 27.58
C ILE A 8 6.15 11.37 29.09
N ILE A 9 6.72 12.39 29.75
CA ILE A 9 6.53 12.59 31.19
C ILE A 9 5.06 12.81 31.52
N TRP A 10 4.36 13.65 30.76
CA TRP A 10 2.91 13.88 30.94
C TRP A 10 2.13 12.57 30.77
N TYR A 11 2.43 11.76 29.76
CA TYR A 11 1.74 10.49 29.50
C TYR A 11 1.96 9.47 30.62
N ILE A 12 3.17 9.42 31.20
CA ILE A 12 3.50 8.53 32.34
C ILE A 12 2.87 9.03 33.62
N THR A 13 2.82 10.33 33.84
CA THR A 13 2.30 10.93 35.09
C THR A 13 0.80 11.15 35.08
N PHE A 14 0.18 11.23 33.91
CA PHE A 14 -1.27 11.42 33.77
C PHE A 14 -2.11 10.42 34.58
N PRO A 15 -1.82 9.11 34.58
CA PRO A 15 -2.57 8.15 35.41
C PRO A 15 -2.52 8.44 36.90
N ILE A 16 -1.42 9.00 37.38
CA ILE A 16 -1.19 9.29 38.80
C ILE A 16 -1.97 10.54 39.22
N TYR A 17 -1.85 11.64 38.47
CA TYR A 17 -2.49 12.92 38.80
C TYR A 17 -3.97 12.99 38.43
N HIS A 18 -4.39 12.19 37.43
CA HIS A 18 -5.75 12.21 36.90
C HIS A 18 -6.42 10.82 36.92
N TYR A 19 -6.27 10.10 38.04
CA TYR A 19 -6.72 8.70 38.15
C TYR A 19 -8.17 8.47 37.76
N LYS A 20 -9.09 9.41 38.00
CA LYS A 20 -10.50 9.29 37.60
C LYS A 20 -10.65 9.33 36.08
N LEU A 21 -9.95 10.26 35.40
CA LEU A 21 -9.96 10.36 33.96
C LEU A 21 -9.29 9.15 33.31
N PHE A 22 -8.18 8.68 33.92
CA PHE A 22 -7.51 7.47 33.46
C PHE A 22 -8.40 6.24 33.61
N PHE A 23 -9.13 6.11 34.72
CA PHE A 23 -10.10 5.02 34.88
C PHE A 23 -11.19 5.05 33.81
N ILE A 24 -11.77 6.22 33.53
CA ILE A 24 -12.74 6.41 32.46
C ILE A 24 -12.15 6.02 31.09
N HIS A 25 -10.91 6.44 30.83
CA HIS A 25 -10.19 6.06 29.62
C HIS A 25 -10.01 4.52 29.50
N CYS A 26 -9.58 3.86 30.57
CA CYS A 26 -9.45 2.41 30.60
C CYS A 26 -10.78 1.69 30.39
N LEU A 27 -11.84 2.13 31.07
CA LEU A 27 -13.19 1.56 30.92
C LEU A 27 -13.71 1.74 29.48
N PHE A 28 -13.55 2.92 28.91
CA PHE A 28 -13.93 3.20 27.53
C PHE A 28 -13.18 2.27 26.55
N ASN A 29 -11.86 2.15 26.69
CA ASN A 29 -11.05 1.28 25.82
C ASN A 29 -11.33 -0.20 26.04
N PHE A 30 -11.71 -0.61 27.26
CA PHE A 30 -12.19 -1.97 27.52
C PHE A 30 -13.47 -2.26 26.72
N LEU A 31 -14.47 -1.39 26.79
CA LEU A 31 -15.72 -1.55 26.03
C LEU A 31 -15.46 -1.49 24.52
N LEU A 32 -14.63 -0.56 24.08
CA LEU A 32 -14.21 -0.44 22.68
C LEU A 32 -13.50 -1.71 22.21
N SER A 33 -12.62 -2.28 23.03
CA SER A 33 -11.90 -3.51 22.68
C SER A 33 -12.84 -4.70 22.48
N LEU A 34 -13.87 -4.85 23.32
CA LEU A 34 -14.88 -5.88 23.16
C LEU A 34 -15.65 -5.71 21.85
N TYR A 35 -16.02 -4.48 21.51
CA TYR A 35 -16.71 -4.17 20.26
C TYR A 35 -15.84 -4.47 19.05
N ILE A 36 -14.58 -4.01 19.05
CA ILE A 36 -13.62 -4.22 17.96
C ILE A 36 -13.31 -5.71 17.83
N TYR A 37 -13.05 -6.41 18.93
CA TYR A 37 -12.78 -7.85 18.91
C TYR A 37 -13.93 -8.63 18.27
N LYS A 38 -15.17 -8.31 18.64
CA LYS A 38 -16.37 -8.91 18.01
C LYS A 38 -16.42 -8.67 16.51
N LYS A 39 -15.99 -7.48 16.02
CA LYS A 39 -15.94 -7.17 14.58
C LYS A 39 -14.79 -7.85 13.84
N LEU A 40 -13.68 -8.08 14.53
CA LEU A 40 -12.50 -8.75 13.99
C LEU A 40 -12.67 -10.27 13.97
N TYR A 41 -13.29 -10.84 14.99
CA TYR A 41 -13.39 -12.30 15.20
C TYR A 41 -13.78 -13.09 13.95
N PRO A 42 -14.76 -12.67 13.11
CA PRO A 42 -15.13 -13.42 11.90
C PRO A 42 -13.97 -13.67 10.91
N PHE A 43 -12.93 -12.84 10.92
CA PHE A 43 -11.75 -12.96 10.06
C PHE A 43 -10.68 -13.93 10.61
N TYR A 44 -10.87 -14.40 11.84
CA TYR A 44 -9.97 -15.30 12.57
C TYR A 44 -10.70 -16.54 13.11
N ASP A 45 -11.98 -16.71 12.79
CA ASP A 45 -12.84 -17.78 13.32
C ASP A 45 -12.35 -19.16 12.83
N PRO A 46 -11.85 -20.02 13.71
CA PRO A 46 -11.41 -21.37 13.33
C PRO A 46 -12.50 -22.21 12.68
N LYS A 47 -13.78 -21.94 12.99
CA LYS A 47 -14.90 -22.65 12.38
C LYS A 47 -15.06 -22.36 10.88
N LYS A 48 -14.37 -21.32 10.39
CA LYS A 48 -14.33 -20.91 8.98
C LYS A 48 -13.01 -21.25 8.28
N GLU A 49 -12.19 -22.13 8.86
CA GLU A 49 -10.87 -22.45 8.33
C GLU A 49 -10.90 -22.94 6.88
N SER A 50 -11.89 -23.74 6.49
CA SER A 50 -12.07 -24.17 5.09
C SER A 50 -12.29 -23.00 4.12
N ILE A 51 -13.03 -21.96 4.57
CA ILE A 51 -13.22 -20.72 3.80
C ILE A 51 -11.91 -19.95 3.75
N HIS A 52 -11.21 -19.81 4.87
CA HIS A 52 -9.91 -19.11 4.94
C HIS A 52 -8.86 -19.75 4.04
N ILE A 53 -8.81 -21.08 3.95
CA ILE A 53 -7.91 -21.82 3.06
C ILE A 53 -8.29 -21.58 1.59
N LYS A 54 -9.58 -21.68 1.24
CA LYS A 54 -10.06 -21.44 -0.12
C LYS A 54 -9.69 -20.05 -0.65
N TYR A 55 -9.73 -19.04 0.21
CA TYR A 55 -9.41 -17.65 -0.14
C TYR A 55 -8.11 -17.19 0.54
N SER A 56 -7.07 -18.03 0.46
CA SER A 56 -5.79 -17.83 1.16
C SER A 56 -5.14 -16.47 0.90
N ASP A 57 -5.35 -15.86 -0.27
CA ASP A 57 -4.77 -14.56 -0.64
C ASP A 57 -5.38 -13.38 0.11
N PHE A 58 -6.51 -13.57 0.77
CA PHE A 58 -7.28 -12.51 1.44
C PHE A 58 -7.45 -12.74 2.94
N ARG A 59 -7.08 -13.93 3.45
CA ARG A 59 -7.16 -14.23 4.89
C ARG A 59 -6.15 -13.41 5.68
N ARG A 60 -6.40 -13.26 6.98
CA ARG A 60 -5.40 -12.70 7.90
C ARG A 60 -4.31 -13.73 8.17
N LEU A 61 -3.08 -13.24 8.31
CA LEU A 61 -1.90 -14.07 8.59
C LEU A 61 -1.50 -14.03 10.08
N ASP A 62 -1.74 -12.87 10.73
CA ASP A 62 -1.46 -12.66 12.15
C ASP A 62 -2.49 -13.36 13.04
N LYS A 63 -2.18 -13.43 14.34
CA LYS A 63 -3.08 -13.98 15.36
C LYS A 63 -3.78 -12.85 16.09
N LEU A 64 -5.12 -12.96 16.19
CA LEU A 64 -5.90 -12.04 16.99
C LEU A 64 -5.68 -12.31 18.48
N ASN A 65 -5.01 -11.39 19.16
CA ASN A 65 -4.77 -11.44 20.60
C ASN A 65 -5.54 -10.31 21.29
N TYR A 66 -6.54 -10.70 22.10
CA TYR A 66 -7.40 -9.74 22.79
C TYR A 66 -6.62 -8.82 23.75
N TYR A 67 -5.71 -9.37 24.54
CA TYR A 67 -4.95 -8.57 25.52
C TYR A 67 -4.02 -7.57 24.82
N ARG A 68 -3.38 -7.97 23.73
CA ARG A 68 -2.58 -7.06 22.90
C ARG A 68 -3.43 -5.93 22.34
N LEU A 69 -4.63 -6.24 21.82
CA LEU A 69 -5.57 -5.24 21.33
C LEU A 69 -5.99 -4.27 22.44
N LEU A 70 -6.37 -4.78 23.62
CA LEU A 70 -6.77 -3.97 24.75
C LEU A 70 -5.67 -3.04 25.23
N ILE A 71 -4.47 -3.57 25.47
CA ILE A 71 -3.31 -2.78 25.90
C ILE A 71 -2.96 -1.75 24.84
N GLY A 72 -2.93 -2.16 23.56
CA GLY A 72 -2.66 -1.27 22.44
C GLY A 72 -3.66 -0.13 22.31
N LEU A 73 -4.96 -0.37 22.54
CA LEU A 73 -5.99 0.67 22.56
C LEU A 73 -5.80 1.67 23.72
N ILE A 74 -5.41 1.18 24.89
CA ILE A 74 -5.19 2.04 26.06
C ILE A 74 -3.92 2.89 25.87
N VAL A 75 -2.84 2.30 25.35
CA VAL A 75 -1.49 2.93 25.40
C VAL A 75 -1.10 3.58 24.06
N LEU A 76 -1.34 2.93 22.94
CA LEU A 76 -0.74 3.31 21.67
C LEU A 76 -1.72 3.95 20.67
N PHE A 77 -2.94 3.46 20.62
CA PHE A 77 -3.90 3.81 19.57
C PHE A 77 -4.17 5.32 19.48
N TRP A 78 -4.51 5.95 20.60
CA TRP A 78 -4.92 7.36 20.62
C TRP A 78 -3.77 8.32 20.26
N PRO A 79 -2.59 8.23 20.89
CA PRO A 79 -1.49 9.12 20.51
C PRO A 79 -1.06 8.93 19.06
N ARG A 80 -1.08 7.71 18.55
CA ARG A 80 -0.74 7.43 17.15
C ARG A 80 -1.80 7.95 16.18
N LEU A 81 -3.08 7.74 16.49
CA LEU A 81 -4.17 8.26 15.67
C LEU A 81 -4.15 9.79 15.61
N ILE A 82 -3.91 10.44 16.75
CA ILE A 82 -3.79 11.90 16.82
C ILE A 82 -2.60 12.38 15.98
N LEU A 83 -1.43 11.76 16.15
CA LEU A 83 -0.23 12.10 15.37
C LEU A 83 -0.46 11.89 13.88
N PHE A 84 -1.08 10.78 13.47
CA PHE A 84 -1.47 10.50 12.09
C PHE A 84 -2.35 11.61 11.52
N VAL A 85 -3.44 11.97 12.21
CA VAL A 85 -4.38 12.99 11.75
C VAL A 85 -3.72 14.37 11.67
N LEU A 86 -2.96 14.75 12.70
CA LEU A 86 -2.22 16.02 12.72
C LEU A 86 -1.22 16.10 11.56
N CYS A 87 -0.47 15.03 11.32
CA CYS A 87 0.48 15.00 10.22
C CYS A 87 -0.21 15.13 8.86
N MET A 88 -1.35 14.47 8.66
CA MET A 88 -2.17 14.62 7.44
C MET A 88 -2.63 16.07 7.24
N ILE A 89 -3.06 16.74 8.31
CA ILE A 89 -3.49 18.14 8.24
C ILE A 89 -2.30 19.05 7.92
N VAL A 90 -1.18 18.89 8.63
CA VAL A 90 0.04 19.70 8.42
C VAL A 90 0.58 19.52 7.00
N MET A 91 0.62 18.29 6.48
CA MET A 91 1.02 18.05 5.09
C MET A 91 0.09 18.75 4.09
N ALA A 92 -1.23 18.66 4.29
CA ALA A 92 -2.19 19.31 3.40
C ALA A 92 -2.03 20.83 3.42
N ILE A 93 -1.79 21.43 4.60
CA ILE A 93 -1.53 22.87 4.75
C ILE A 93 -0.20 23.24 4.08
N ALA A 94 0.89 22.49 4.36
CA ALA A 94 2.22 22.77 3.81
C ALA A 94 2.22 22.72 2.28
N VAL A 95 1.51 21.74 1.70
CA VAL A 95 1.34 21.62 0.26
C VAL A 95 0.55 22.80 -0.31
N ASN A 96 -0.52 23.26 0.36
CA ASN A 96 -1.29 24.43 -0.10
C ASN A 96 -0.51 25.74 0.01
N ILE A 97 0.24 25.93 1.09
CA ILE A 97 1.11 27.11 1.25
C ILE A 97 2.20 27.10 0.17
N GLY A 98 2.89 25.97 0.01
CA GLY A 98 3.94 25.83 -1.00
C GLY A 98 3.47 26.13 -2.41
N LYS A 99 2.23 25.74 -2.75
CA LYS A 99 1.61 26.06 -4.04
C LYS A 99 1.52 27.55 -4.33
N ASN A 100 1.27 28.36 -3.32
CA ASN A 100 1.05 29.79 -3.49
C ASN A 100 2.35 30.62 -3.42
N ILE A 101 3.42 30.03 -2.87
CA ILE A 101 4.68 30.74 -2.60
C ILE A 101 5.80 30.29 -3.51
N LEU A 102 5.80 29.03 -3.92
CA LEU A 102 6.91 28.39 -4.65
C LEU A 102 6.50 28.10 -6.09
N ASP A 103 7.46 28.14 -7.00
CA ASP A 103 7.21 27.79 -8.40
C ASP A 103 6.65 26.36 -8.48
N PRO A 104 5.51 26.16 -9.16
CA PRO A 104 4.95 24.83 -9.40
C PRO A 104 5.91 23.84 -10.08
N LYS A 105 6.90 24.37 -10.81
CA LYS A 105 7.95 23.59 -11.47
C LYS A 105 9.07 23.18 -10.51
N ASP A 106 9.16 23.83 -9.34
CA ASP A 106 10.18 23.51 -8.35
C ASP A 106 9.82 22.21 -7.58
N LYS A 107 10.18 21.09 -8.18
CA LYS A 107 9.93 19.74 -7.64
C LYS A 107 10.58 19.48 -6.27
N PRO A 108 11.83 19.91 -5.97
CA PRO A 108 12.54 19.51 -4.75
C PRO A 108 11.83 19.81 -3.44
N TRP A 109 11.17 20.96 -3.29
CA TRP A 109 10.47 21.30 -2.06
C TRP A 109 9.25 20.40 -1.80
N LYS A 110 8.52 20.11 -2.87
CA LYS A 110 7.34 19.26 -2.86
C LYS A 110 7.72 17.82 -2.44
N ASP A 111 8.77 17.28 -3.06
CA ASP A 111 9.28 15.95 -2.75
C ASP A 111 9.70 15.87 -1.27
N LYS A 112 10.33 16.93 -0.73
CA LYS A 112 10.70 17.02 0.69
C LYS A 112 9.50 17.00 1.63
N ILE A 113 8.44 17.77 1.33
CA ILE A 113 7.21 17.78 2.14
C ILE A 113 6.59 16.39 2.17
N TYR A 114 6.43 15.74 1.01
CA TYR A 114 5.84 14.42 0.94
C TYR A 114 6.71 13.37 1.62
N SER A 115 8.01 13.40 1.39
CA SER A 115 8.94 12.45 2.01
C SER A 115 8.95 12.59 3.53
N PHE A 116 9.15 13.80 4.05
CA PHE A 116 9.20 14.04 5.50
C PHE A 116 7.87 13.74 6.19
N GLY A 117 6.75 14.26 5.67
CA GLY A 117 5.43 14.04 6.25
C GLY A 117 5.02 12.56 6.22
N SER A 118 5.27 11.87 5.10
CA SER A 118 4.98 10.45 5.00
C SER A 118 5.85 9.61 5.93
N ARG A 119 7.10 10.03 6.20
CA ARG A 119 7.97 9.38 7.17
C ARG A 119 7.40 9.48 8.60
N ILE A 120 6.85 10.62 8.98
CA ILE A 120 6.19 10.78 10.28
C ILE A 120 4.89 9.96 10.34
N ILE A 121 4.13 9.91 9.24
CA ILE A 121 2.93 9.07 9.15
C ILE A 121 3.29 7.59 9.34
N LEU A 122 4.30 7.08 8.64
CA LEU A 122 4.77 5.70 8.80
C LEU A 122 5.17 5.42 10.25
N PHE A 123 5.90 6.34 10.88
CA PHE A 123 6.24 6.23 12.31
C PHE A 123 4.99 6.19 13.19
N SER A 124 4.01 7.04 12.95
CA SER A 124 2.75 7.04 13.71
C SER A 124 1.96 5.73 13.56
N LEU A 125 2.14 5.02 12.46
CA LEU A 125 1.55 3.71 12.21
C LEU A 125 2.40 2.55 12.75
N GLY A 126 3.46 2.86 13.50
CA GLY A 126 4.33 1.86 14.09
C GLY A 126 5.41 1.30 13.16
N ASN A 127 5.53 1.83 11.95
CA ASN A 127 6.63 1.52 11.06
C ASN A 127 7.83 2.43 11.42
N VAL A 128 8.63 1.94 12.36
CA VAL A 128 9.72 2.72 12.94
C VAL A 128 10.87 2.90 11.94
N ILE A 129 11.21 1.86 11.21
CA ILE A 129 12.26 1.87 10.18
C ILE A 129 11.73 1.16 8.94
N PRO A 130 11.21 1.93 7.93
CA PRO A 130 10.86 1.33 6.65
C PRO A 130 12.12 0.74 6.01
N THR A 131 12.12 -0.55 5.81
CA THR A 131 13.28 -1.27 5.29
C THR A 131 13.18 -1.37 3.77
N ILE A 132 14.23 -0.89 3.08
CA ILE A 132 14.40 -1.08 1.63
C ILE A 132 15.48 -2.13 1.45
N SER A 133 15.14 -3.23 0.78
CA SER A 133 16.07 -4.28 0.42
C SER A 133 16.37 -4.21 -1.07
N LEU A 134 17.62 -4.35 -1.43
CA LEU A 134 18.02 -4.56 -2.83
C LEU A 134 17.97 -6.04 -3.22
N GLY A 135 17.62 -6.93 -2.30
CA GLY A 135 17.51 -8.36 -2.52
C GLY A 135 18.85 -9.06 -2.81
N ASP A 136 18.74 -10.32 -3.23
CA ASP A 136 19.89 -11.06 -3.74
C ASP A 136 20.19 -10.63 -5.18
N GLN A 137 21.29 -9.89 -5.35
CA GLN A 137 21.68 -9.30 -6.64
C GLN A 137 21.97 -10.36 -7.71
N LYS A 138 22.50 -11.53 -7.30
CA LYS A 138 22.76 -12.64 -8.25
C LYS A 138 21.43 -13.22 -8.76
N LEU A 139 20.52 -13.53 -7.86
CA LEU A 139 19.19 -14.01 -8.22
C LEU A 139 18.47 -12.99 -9.13
N ILE A 140 18.52 -11.72 -8.79
CA ILE A 140 17.88 -10.65 -9.57
C ILE A 140 18.48 -10.61 -10.98
N GLU A 141 19.81 -10.66 -11.11
CA GLU A 141 20.47 -10.66 -12.41
C GLU A 141 20.10 -11.90 -13.24
N GLU A 142 20.08 -13.08 -12.64
CA GLU A 142 19.70 -14.34 -13.31
C GLU A 142 18.22 -14.28 -13.78
N VAL A 143 17.31 -13.80 -12.93
CA VAL A 143 15.89 -13.68 -13.27
C VAL A 143 15.67 -12.66 -14.39
N TYR A 144 16.34 -11.50 -14.32
CA TYR A 144 16.23 -10.48 -15.35
C TYR A 144 16.77 -10.97 -16.70
N LYS A 145 17.93 -11.61 -16.73
CA LYS A 145 18.48 -12.21 -17.96
C LYS A 145 17.60 -13.32 -18.52
N LYS A 146 17.02 -14.15 -17.65
CA LYS A 146 16.09 -15.21 -18.05
C LYS A 146 14.88 -14.66 -18.80
N TYR A 147 14.31 -13.56 -18.34
CA TYR A 147 13.06 -13.04 -18.88
C TYR A 147 13.23 -11.93 -19.92
N LEU A 148 14.25 -11.07 -19.77
CA LEU A 148 14.44 -9.91 -20.64
C LEU A 148 15.54 -10.11 -21.70
N GLY A 149 16.26 -11.22 -21.63
CA GLY A 149 17.31 -11.61 -22.55
C GLY A 149 18.69 -11.67 -21.91
N PRO A 150 19.60 -12.54 -22.41
CA PRO A 150 20.92 -12.77 -21.82
C PRO A 150 21.79 -11.51 -21.79
N ASP A 151 21.61 -10.59 -22.75
CA ASP A 151 22.36 -9.35 -22.85
C ASP A 151 21.74 -8.19 -22.06
N PHE A 152 20.65 -8.43 -21.32
CA PHE A 152 20.00 -7.39 -20.54
C PHE A 152 20.93 -6.86 -19.44
N LYS A 153 21.12 -5.53 -19.42
CA LYS A 153 21.92 -4.84 -18.41
C LYS A 153 21.02 -4.19 -17.39
N ILE A 154 21.26 -4.52 -16.13
CA ILE A 154 20.56 -3.91 -15.00
C ILE A 154 20.98 -2.45 -14.86
N ASP A 155 19.99 -1.55 -14.82
CA ASP A 155 20.18 -0.14 -14.55
C ASP A 155 19.11 0.37 -13.57
N TYR A 156 19.54 0.75 -12.38
CA TYR A 156 18.68 1.32 -11.34
C TYR A 156 18.37 2.81 -11.56
N ASN A 157 19.17 3.49 -12.40
CA ASN A 157 19.09 4.93 -12.62
C ASN A 157 18.38 5.29 -13.94
N LYS A 158 17.97 4.30 -14.70
CA LYS A 158 17.23 4.53 -15.93
C LYS A 158 15.94 5.29 -15.67
N LYS A 159 15.54 6.12 -16.61
CA LYS A 159 14.25 6.82 -16.55
C LYS A 159 13.09 5.82 -16.66
N PHE A 160 12.09 5.98 -15.84
CA PHE A 160 10.88 5.14 -15.82
C PHE A 160 9.63 6.01 -15.73
N CYS A 161 8.48 5.46 -16.11
CA CYS A 161 7.21 6.20 -16.11
C CYS A 161 6.31 5.90 -14.91
N THR A 162 6.43 4.74 -14.31
CA THR A 162 5.48 4.29 -13.28
C THR A 162 6.16 3.34 -12.30
N ILE A 163 5.87 3.53 -11.03
CA ILE A 163 6.20 2.56 -9.99
C ILE A 163 5.05 1.56 -9.92
N ILE A 164 5.34 0.28 -10.03
CA ILE A 164 4.38 -0.79 -9.81
C ILE A 164 4.72 -1.55 -8.54
N CYS A 165 3.72 -1.80 -7.69
CA CYS A 165 3.88 -2.54 -6.45
C CYS A 165 2.72 -3.50 -6.26
N ASN A 166 2.95 -4.66 -5.61
CA ASN A 166 1.85 -5.48 -5.10
C ASN A 166 1.03 -4.67 -4.09
N HIS A 167 -0.19 -5.08 -3.80
CA HIS A 167 -1.10 -4.29 -2.97
C HIS A 167 -1.46 -5.05 -1.69
N VAL A 168 -0.70 -4.83 -0.64
CA VAL A 168 -0.78 -5.58 0.62
C VAL A 168 -1.49 -4.79 1.71
N SER A 169 -1.27 -3.47 1.72
CA SER A 169 -1.76 -2.57 2.74
C SER A 169 -2.16 -1.23 2.14
N TRP A 170 -2.88 -0.42 2.87
CA TRP A 170 -3.06 1.00 2.54
C TRP A 170 -1.85 1.84 3.00
N VAL A 171 -1.01 1.29 3.88
CA VAL A 171 0.18 1.96 4.44
C VAL A 171 1.28 2.12 3.39
N GLU A 172 1.40 1.18 2.45
CA GLU A 172 2.38 1.25 1.35
C GLU A 172 2.25 2.52 0.50
N THR A 173 1.06 3.14 0.47
CA THR A 173 0.85 4.44 -0.17
C THR A 173 1.76 5.51 0.44
N TYR A 174 1.88 5.52 1.77
CA TYR A 174 2.78 6.46 2.46
C TYR A 174 4.25 6.10 2.25
N PHE A 175 4.57 4.82 2.08
CA PHE A 175 5.92 4.41 1.70
C PHE A 175 6.30 4.91 0.29
N CYS A 176 5.42 4.76 -0.69
CA CYS A 176 5.64 5.31 -2.03
C CYS A 176 5.71 6.84 -2.03
N MET A 177 4.93 7.52 -1.20
CA MET A 177 5.05 8.97 -1.00
C MET A 177 6.39 9.36 -0.35
N TYR A 178 6.82 8.61 0.66
CA TYR A 178 8.11 8.82 1.31
C TYR A 178 9.28 8.68 0.35
N ARG A 179 9.27 7.63 -0.48
CA ARG A 179 10.39 7.29 -1.36
C ARG A 179 10.39 8.06 -2.68
N TYR A 180 9.22 8.29 -3.27
CA TYR A 180 9.08 8.78 -4.65
C TYR A 180 8.19 10.00 -4.80
N ALA A 181 7.61 10.52 -3.74
CA ALA A 181 6.63 11.61 -3.75
C ALA A 181 5.52 11.41 -4.81
N SER A 182 5.10 10.16 -5.02
CA SER A 182 4.24 9.76 -6.14
C SER A 182 2.77 10.10 -5.93
N GLY A 183 2.05 10.30 -7.03
CA GLY A 183 0.59 10.22 -7.09
C GLY A 183 0.12 8.79 -7.29
N PHE A 184 -1.18 8.57 -7.19
CA PHE A 184 -1.79 7.24 -7.18
C PHE A 184 -3.03 7.16 -8.07
N ILE A 185 -3.56 5.94 -8.20
CA ILE A 185 -4.91 5.71 -8.67
C ILE A 185 -5.79 5.41 -7.46
N GLY A 186 -6.55 6.39 -7.03
CA GLY A 186 -7.38 6.33 -5.83
C GLY A 186 -8.88 6.13 -6.14
N LYS A 187 -9.63 5.68 -5.13
CA LYS A 187 -11.11 5.67 -5.22
C LYS A 187 -11.64 7.09 -5.17
N LEU A 188 -12.67 7.39 -5.98
CA LEU A 188 -13.32 8.71 -5.97
C LEU A 188 -13.83 9.10 -4.58
N THR A 189 -14.28 8.15 -3.77
CA THR A 189 -14.70 8.42 -2.40
C THR A 189 -13.59 8.98 -1.50
N ALA A 190 -12.32 8.66 -1.77
CA ALA A 190 -11.18 9.18 -1.01
C ALA A 190 -10.98 10.69 -1.24
N SER A 191 -11.32 11.21 -2.43
CA SER A 191 -11.24 12.65 -2.73
C SER A 191 -12.25 13.50 -1.93
N LYS A 192 -13.23 12.86 -1.27
CA LYS A 192 -14.18 13.57 -0.38
C LYS A 192 -13.53 13.97 0.95
N ILE A 193 -12.42 13.36 1.33
CA ILE A 193 -11.65 13.72 2.53
C ILE A 193 -10.77 14.93 2.18
N PRO A 194 -10.95 16.10 2.84
CA PRO A 194 -10.27 17.34 2.45
C PRO A 194 -8.75 17.21 2.38
N THR A 195 -8.10 16.58 3.37
CA THR A 195 -6.64 16.41 3.39
C THR A 195 -6.16 15.55 2.23
N ILE A 196 -6.83 14.44 1.94
CA ILE A 196 -6.50 13.54 0.84
C ILE A 196 -6.72 14.24 -0.51
N ARG A 197 -7.80 15.01 -0.62
CA ARG A 197 -8.09 15.79 -1.83
C ARG A 197 -7.00 16.79 -2.14
N GLU A 198 -6.59 17.60 -1.15
CA GLU A 198 -5.57 18.64 -1.36
C GLU A 198 -4.20 18.02 -1.69
N MET A 199 -3.80 16.99 -0.96
CA MET A 199 -2.59 16.23 -1.28
C MET A 199 -2.68 15.60 -2.68
N GLY A 200 -3.84 15.01 -3.02
CA GLY A 200 -4.07 14.36 -4.30
C GLY A 200 -4.03 15.31 -5.50
N LYS A 201 -4.48 16.56 -5.35
CA LYS A 201 -4.31 17.59 -6.39
C LYS A 201 -2.85 17.86 -6.71
N TYR A 202 -2.03 17.85 -5.68
CA TYR A 202 -0.62 18.20 -5.77
C TYR A 202 0.25 17.10 -6.35
N ASN A 203 0.06 15.85 -5.89
CA ASN A 203 0.74 14.70 -6.45
C ASN A 203 0.03 14.15 -7.70
N GLN A 204 -1.02 14.87 -8.16
CA GLN A 204 -1.78 14.56 -9.35
C GLN A 204 -2.38 13.14 -9.30
N THR A 205 -2.95 12.75 -8.15
CA THR A 205 -3.67 11.48 -7.99
C THR A 205 -4.86 11.40 -8.95
N ILE A 206 -4.97 10.29 -9.67
CA ILE A 206 -6.09 10.00 -10.57
C ILE A 206 -7.18 9.32 -9.75
N TYR A 207 -8.35 9.94 -9.61
CA TYR A 207 -9.48 9.35 -8.92
C TYR A 207 -10.42 8.63 -9.88
N LEU A 208 -10.86 7.44 -9.50
CA LEU A 208 -11.65 6.53 -10.31
C LEU A 208 -12.92 6.08 -9.55
N ASP A 209 -14.07 6.18 -10.20
CA ASP A 209 -15.27 5.46 -9.79
C ASP A 209 -15.27 4.07 -10.45
N ARG A 210 -15.01 3.04 -9.63
CA ARG A 210 -14.92 1.65 -10.12
C ARG A 210 -16.27 1.07 -10.55
N THR A 211 -17.36 1.73 -10.18
CA THR A 211 -18.72 1.30 -10.53
C THR A 211 -19.13 1.79 -11.92
N ASN A 212 -18.47 2.82 -12.45
CA ASN A 212 -18.71 3.37 -13.78
C ASN A 212 -17.75 2.76 -14.81
N PRO A 213 -18.26 2.05 -15.85
CA PRO A 213 -17.44 1.51 -16.93
C PRO A 213 -16.68 2.57 -17.72
N ASP A 214 -17.28 3.75 -17.96
CA ASP A 214 -16.66 4.84 -18.71
C ASP A 214 -15.46 5.41 -17.98
N ASP A 215 -15.52 5.51 -16.65
CA ASP A 215 -14.38 5.95 -15.82
C ASP A 215 -13.17 5.04 -15.99
N ARG A 216 -13.36 3.76 -16.28
CA ARG A 216 -12.23 2.83 -16.50
C ARG A 216 -11.47 3.17 -17.78
N LYS A 217 -12.19 3.55 -18.85
CA LYS A 217 -11.58 3.96 -20.13
C LYS A 217 -10.83 5.29 -19.95
N ILE A 218 -11.51 6.28 -19.39
CA ILE A 218 -10.94 7.60 -19.11
C ILE A 218 -9.69 7.47 -18.20
N THR A 219 -9.75 6.60 -17.19
CA THR A 219 -8.60 6.35 -16.31
C THR A 219 -7.41 5.75 -17.05
N ALA A 220 -7.66 4.80 -17.95
CA ALA A 220 -6.59 4.21 -18.76
C ALA A 220 -5.92 5.24 -19.67
N GLU A 221 -6.71 6.14 -20.28
CA GLU A 221 -6.20 7.25 -21.09
C GLU A 221 -5.35 8.22 -20.26
N LYS A 222 -5.83 8.62 -19.08
CA LYS A 222 -5.07 9.48 -18.14
C LYS A 222 -3.78 8.82 -17.66
N ILE A 223 -3.78 7.51 -17.43
CA ILE A 223 -2.55 6.77 -17.07
C ILE A 223 -1.56 6.85 -18.23
N ALA A 224 -2.01 6.56 -19.46
CA ALA A 224 -1.15 6.58 -20.64
C ALA A 224 -0.56 7.96 -20.92
N GLU A 225 -1.38 9.02 -20.83
CA GLU A 225 -0.93 10.41 -20.92
C GLU A 225 0.12 10.74 -19.87
N ARG A 226 -0.17 10.37 -18.61
CA ARG A 226 0.76 10.57 -17.50
C ARG A 226 2.10 9.87 -17.70
N GLN A 227 2.07 8.62 -18.16
CA GLN A 227 3.27 7.83 -18.42
C GLN A 227 4.14 8.45 -19.52
N LYS A 228 3.52 8.90 -20.61
CA LYS A 228 4.23 9.61 -21.69
C LYS A 228 4.85 10.90 -21.18
N GLY A 229 4.07 11.71 -20.46
CA GLY A 229 4.55 12.98 -19.90
C GLY A 229 5.70 12.80 -18.89
N LEU A 230 5.77 11.68 -18.18
CA LEU A 230 6.92 11.37 -17.33
C LEU A 230 8.17 11.03 -18.13
N ILE A 231 8.02 10.34 -19.26
CA ILE A 231 9.16 9.99 -20.12
C ILE A 231 9.67 11.21 -20.89
N ASP A 232 8.80 12.05 -21.45
CA ASP A 232 9.22 13.26 -22.17
C ASP A 232 9.61 14.44 -21.26
N GLY A 233 9.30 14.35 -19.96
CA GLY A 233 9.65 15.35 -18.96
C GLY A 233 8.66 16.50 -18.83
N THR A 234 7.52 16.46 -19.49
CA THR A 234 6.43 17.44 -19.32
C THR A 234 5.70 17.27 -18.00
N ILE A 235 5.74 16.07 -17.44
CA ILE A 235 5.21 15.74 -16.10
C ILE A 235 6.36 15.30 -15.20
N LEU A 236 6.42 15.85 -14.00
CA LEU A 236 7.51 15.61 -13.05
C LEU A 236 7.12 14.71 -11.87
N THR A 237 5.82 14.57 -11.57
CA THR A 237 5.37 13.79 -10.40
C THR A 237 5.19 12.33 -10.76
N ASN A 238 5.93 11.45 -10.10
CA ASN A 238 5.84 10.01 -10.28
C ASN A 238 4.40 9.49 -10.09
N LEU A 239 4.09 8.36 -10.69
CA LEU A 239 2.82 7.65 -10.55
C LEU A 239 3.07 6.25 -10.01
N SER A 240 2.44 5.91 -8.88
CA SER A 240 2.44 4.55 -8.33
C SER A 240 1.12 3.86 -8.66
N ILE A 241 1.22 2.65 -9.18
CA ILE A 241 0.08 1.81 -9.54
C ILE A 241 0.20 0.47 -8.84
N TYR A 242 -0.89 0.02 -8.23
CA TYR A 242 -1.05 -1.32 -7.69
C TYR A 242 -1.80 -2.17 -8.71
N PRO A 243 -1.10 -2.93 -9.58
CA PRO A 243 -1.74 -3.58 -10.73
C PRO A 243 -2.71 -4.69 -10.33
N GLU A 244 -2.62 -5.22 -9.13
CA GLU A 244 -3.59 -6.17 -8.57
C GLU A 244 -4.99 -5.58 -8.44
N GLY A 245 -5.10 -4.27 -8.29
CA GLY A 245 -6.37 -3.54 -8.20
C GLY A 245 -7.20 -3.84 -6.95
N THR A 246 -6.68 -4.63 -6.03
CA THR A 246 -7.26 -4.90 -4.72
C THR A 246 -6.16 -5.29 -3.72
N ILE A 247 -6.39 -4.99 -2.44
CA ILE A 247 -5.47 -5.36 -1.36
C ILE A 247 -5.55 -6.87 -1.09
N THR A 248 -4.38 -7.51 -0.97
CA THR A 248 -4.20 -8.92 -0.60
C THR A 248 -3.54 -9.04 0.77
N ASN A 249 -3.06 -10.22 1.12
CA ASN A 249 -2.21 -10.41 2.30
C ASN A 249 -0.72 -10.55 1.97
N GLY A 250 -0.33 -10.37 0.71
CA GLY A 250 1.05 -10.36 0.27
C GLY A 250 1.71 -11.74 0.12
N THR A 251 0.98 -12.85 0.30
CA THR A 251 1.56 -14.19 0.14
C THR A 251 1.73 -14.62 -1.31
N HIS A 252 0.92 -14.05 -2.19
CA HIS A 252 0.92 -14.34 -3.62
C HIS A 252 0.74 -13.04 -4.42
N LEU A 253 1.23 -13.03 -5.65
CA LEU A 253 0.85 -12.03 -6.64
C LEU A 253 -0.39 -12.52 -7.38
N ILE A 254 -1.48 -11.81 -7.24
CA ILE A 254 -2.75 -12.11 -7.93
C ILE A 254 -2.77 -11.55 -9.36
N LYS A 255 -3.88 -11.69 -10.08
CA LYS A 255 -4.02 -11.16 -11.46
C LYS A 255 -3.75 -9.66 -11.53
N PHE A 256 -2.91 -9.25 -12.48
CA PHE A 256 -2.65 -7.85 -12.77
C PHE A 256 -3.69 -7.25 -13.72
N LYS A 257 -3.95 -5.96 -13.56
CA LYS A 257 -4.77 -5.13 -14.45
C LYS A 257 -3.87 -4.44 -15.48
N ARG A 258 -4.39 -4.27 -16.70
CA ARG A 258 -3.63 -3.80 -17.86
C ARG A 258 -3.10 -2.36 -17.79
N GLY A 259 -3.70 -1.50 -16.97
CA GLY A 259 -3.52 -0.03 -17.06
C GLY A 259 -2.07 0.47 -17.03
N ALA A 260 -1.20 -0.16 -16.24
CA ALA A 260 0.21 0.23 -16.17
C ALA A 260 1.05 -0.19 -17.39
N PHE A 261 0.56 -1.15 -18.19
CA PHE A 261 1.35 -1.86 -19.20
C PHE A 261 1.01 -1.47 -20.66
N MET A 262 -0.11 -0.76 -20.85
CA MET A 262 -0.64 -0.43 -22.18
C MET A 262 0.32 0.41 -23.04
N THR A 263 1.15 1.22 -22.43
CA THR A 263 2.07 2.12 -23.13
C THR A 263 3.38 1.48 -23.52
N LEU A 264 3.68 0.28 -23.02
CA LEU A 264 4.96 -0.43 -23.24
C LEU A 264 6.18 0.40 -22.84
N LEU A 265 6.04 1.27 -21.83
CA LEU A 265 7.11 2.13 -21.32
C LEU A 265 7.82 1.49 -20.12
N PRO A 266 9.07 1.90 -19.81
CA PRO A 266 9.80 1.37 -18.67
C PRO A 266 9.08 1.56 -17.32
N LEU A 267 9.06 0.52 -16.50
CA LEU A 267 8.41 0.47 -15.20
C LEU A 267 9.45 0.23 -14.10
N LYS A 268 9.20 0.82 -12.92
CA LYS A 268 9.97 0.57 -11.70
C LYS A 268 9.18 -0.39 -10.80
N PRO A 269 9.51 -1.68 -10.78
CA PRO A 269 8.84 -2.63 -9.90
C PRO A 269 9.38 -2.52 -8.48
N MET A 270 8.48 -2.70 -7.53
CA MET A 270 8.73 -2.78 -6.10
C MET A 270 7.84 -3.87 -5.51
N VAL A 271 8.31 -4.60 -4.52
CA VAL A 271 7.51 -5.65 -3.86
C VAL A 271 7.54 -5.44 -2.35
N GLU A 272 6.37 -5.26 -1.76
CA GLU A 272 6.20 -5.30 -0.30
C GLU A 272 6.23 -6.76 0.15
N LEU A 273 7.22 -7.08 0.99
CA LEU A 273 7.42 -8.41 1.57
C LEU A 273 6.80 -8.44 2.97
N VAL A 274 5.91 -9.38 3.19
CA VAL A 274 5.24 -9.57 4.47
C VAL A 274 5.90 -10.72 5.22
N ASP A 275 6.30 -10.47 6.46
CA ASP A 275 6.71 -11.54 7.36
C ASP A 275 5.48 -12.36 7.78
N GLN A 276 5.35 -13.54 7.19
CA GLN A 276 4.23 -14.46 7.46
C GLN A 276 4.30 -15.12 8.84
N THR A 277 5.44 -15.00 9.52
CA THR A 277 5.64 -15.56 10.87
C THR A 277 5.39 -14.51 11.96
N ALA A 278 5.27 -13.25 11.59
CA ALA A 278 5.05 -12.18 12.54
C ALA A 278 3.69 -12.27 13.21
N ASP A 279 3.67 -12.03 14.50
CA ASP A 279 2.41 -11.92 15.27
C ASP A 279 1.59 -10.67 14.93
N CYS A 280 2.20 -9.69 14.29
CA CYS A 280 1.62 -8.43 13.84
C CYS A 280 2.02 -8.17 12.39
N THR A 281 1.09 -7.70 11.57
CA THR A 281 1.36 -7.37 10.18
C THR A 281 0.56 -6.17 9.71
N LEU A 282 1.17 -5.35 8.87
CA LEU A 282 0.49 -4.27 8.15
C LEU A 282 -0.45 -4.81 7.06
N ALA A 283 -0.23 -6.03 6.60
CA ALA A 283 -1.07 -6.66 5.59
C ALA A 283 -2.56 -6.58 5.97
N THR A 284 -3.35 -6.02 5.08
CA THR A 284 -4.76 -5.76 5.34
C THR A 284 -5.64 -6.96 5.00
N GLY A 285 -5.28 -7.72 3.95
CA GLY A 285 -6.12 -8.80 3.45
C GLY A 285 -7.53 -8.32 3.10
N ALA A 286 -8.53 -8.99 3.65
CA ALA A 286 -9.94 -8.60 3.47
C ALA A 286 -10.50 -7.71 4.58
N LEU A 287 -9.72 -7.31 5.58
CA LEU A 287 -10.21 -6.42 6.64
C LEU A 287 -10.67 -5.08 6.06
N PRO A 288 -11.79 -4.52 6.57
CA PRO A 288 -12.11 -3.12 6.35
C PRO A 288 -11.00 -2.21 6.86
N MET A 289 -10.71 -1.15 6.11
CA MET A 289 -9.60 -0.23 6.40
C MET A 289 -9.62 0.31 7.85
N HIS A 290 -10.79 0.69 8.36
CA HIS A 290 -10.91 1.21 9.74
C HIS A 290 -10.54 0.17 10.82
N LEU A 291 -10.88 -1.11 10.62
CA LEU A 291 -10.48 -2.16 11.54
C LEU A 291 -8.97 -2.46 11.45
N ASN A 292 -8.42 -2.47 10.23
CA ASN A 292 -6.98 -2.60 10.05
C ASN A 292 -6.23 -1.43 10.68
N MET A 293 -6.72 -0.20 10.55
CA MET A 293 -6.13 0.99 11.19
C MET A 293 -6.09 0.85 12.71
N VAL A 294 -7.16 0.33 13.34
CA VAL A 294 -7.16 0.06 14.78
C VAL A 294 -6.05 -0.93 15.15
N LEU A 295 -5.92 -2.03 14.42
CA LEU A 295 -4.85 -3.01 14.67
C LEU A 295 -3.46 -2.40 14.51
N VAL A 296 -3.21 -1.75 13.38
CA VAL A 296 -1.91 -1.14 13.05
C VAL A 296 -1.50 -0.10 14.10
N CYS A 297 -2.42 0.76 14.53
CA CYS A 297 -2.14 1.75 15.58
C CYS A 297 -2.01 1.14 16.99
N SER A 298 -2.54 -0.07 17.21
CA SER A 298 -2.48 -0.77 18.51
C SER A 298 -1.25 -1.68 18.64
N TYR A 299 -0.55 -2.00 17.55
CA TYR A 299 0.64 -2.83 17.60
C TYR A 299 1.87 -2.01 17.97
N LEU A 300 2.78 -2.59 18.76
CA LEU A 300 3.96 -1.87 19.24
C LEU A 300 4.87 -1.42 18.09
N TRP A 301 5.10 -2.30 17.15
CA TRP A 301 5.81 -2.01 15.89
C TRP A 301 5.19 -2.80 14.75
N ASN A 302 5.36 -2.26 13.55
CA ASN A 302 4.98 -2.87 12.29
C ASN A 302 6.14 -2.64 11.33
N ASN A 303 6.84 -3.69 10.94
CA ASN A 303 7.94 -3.57 10.00
C ASN A 303 7.55 -4.27 8.70
N ASP A 304 7.66 -3.53 7.60
CA ASP A 304 7.58 -4.06 6.26
C ASP A 304 8.93 -3.88 5.57
N THR A 305 9.27 -4.83 4.72
CA THR A 305 10.43 -4.74 3.86
C THR A 305 9.96 -4.56 2.42
N PHE A 306 10.48 -3.55 1.76
CA PHE A 306 10.22 -3.30 0.35
C PHE A 306 11.42 -3.73 -0.47
N LEU A 307 11.23 -4.70 -1.35
CA LEU A 307 12.23 -5.12 -2.33
C LEU A 307 12.20 -4.13 -3.50
N ASP A 308 13.29 -3.39 -3.66
CA ASP A 308 13.46 -2.41 -4.74
C ASP A 308 14.14 -3.07 -5.95
N LEU A 309 13.36 -3.38 -6.98
CA LEU A 309 13.84 -4.09 -8.15
C LEU A 309 14.34 -3.13 -9.24
N PRO A 310 15.26 -3.56 -10.09
CA PRO A 310 15.71 -2.81 -11.26
C PRO A 310 14.56 -2.45 -12.21
N ILE A 311 14.75 -1.44 -13.03
CA ILE A 311 13.76 -1.01 -14.01
C ILE A 311 13.56 -2.11 -15.05
N ILE A 312 12.29 -2.42 -15.34
CA ILE A 312 11.89 -3.35 -16.40
C ILE A 312 11.41 -2.54 -17.59
N GLU A 313 11.89 -2.90 -18.75
CA GLU A 313 11.41 -2.39 -20.04
C GLU A 313 11.09 -3.56 -20.97
N PRO A 314 10.14 -3.39 -21.90
CA PRO A 314 9.84 -4.41 -22.86
C PRO A 314 11.01 -4.53 -23.87
N THR A 315 11.52 -5.74 -24.02
CA THR A 315 12.55 -6.10 -25.00
C THR A 315 11.94 -6.93 -26.13
N GLU A 316 12.59 -7.00 -27.28
CA GLU A 316 12.15 -7.92 -28.34
C GLU A 316 12.19 -9.37 -27.87
N TYR A 317 13.14 -9.70 -27.00
CA TYR A 317 13.28 -11.03 -26.42
C TYR A 317 12.02 -11.54 -25.76
N ILE A 318 11.26 -10.67 -25.02
CA ILE A 318 10.01 -11.10 -24.37
C ILE A 318 8.93 -11.47 -25.38
N TYR A 319 8.90 -10.79 -26.52
CA TYR A 319 7.89 -11.07 -27.55
C TYR A 319 8.23 -12.33 -28.36
N ILE A 320 9.51 -12.58 -28.62
CA ILE A 320 9.96 -13.78 -29.33
C ILE A 320 9.73 -15.04 -28.48
N ASN A 321 10.04 -14.97 -27.17
CA ASN A 321 10.08 -16.16 -26.33
C ASN A 321 8.80 -16.40 -25.49
N TYR A 322 8.00 -15.37 -25.22
CA TYR A 322 6.85 -15.49 -24.29
C TYR A 322 5.52 -15.08 -24.90
N LYS A 323 5.48 -14.52 -26.11
CA LYS A 323 4.25 -14.13 -26.78
C LYS A 323 3.55 -15.37 -27.37
N LYS A 324 2.28 -15.53 -27.03
CA LYS A 324 1.41 -16.55 -27.66
C LYS A 324 0.77 -15.97 -28.92
N GLU A 325 0.35 -16.86 -29.82
CA GLU A 325 -0.36 -16.45 -31.03
C GLU A 325 -1.60 -15.61 -30.67
N GLY A 326 -1.80 -14.48 -31.36
CA GLY A 326 -2.89 -13.55 -31.10
C GLY A 326 -2.81 -12.74 -29.80
N GLU A 327 -1.75 -12.90 -29.00
CA GLU A 327 -1.62 -12.16 -27.72
C GLU A 327 -1.09 -10.73 -27.97
N GLU A 328 -1.70 -9.74 -27.31
CA GLU A 328 -1.26 -8.34 -27.39
C GLU A 328 0.05 -8.11 -26.61
N ASN A 329 0.93 -7.25 -27.11
CA ASN A 329 2.25 -7.00 -26.53
C ASN A 329 2.20 -6.53 -25.07
N TRP A 330 1.23 -5.67 -24.72
CA TRP A 330 1.07 -5.23 -23.34
C TRP A 330 0.79 -6.38 -22.35
N LYS A 331 0.09 -7.43 -22.82
CA LYS A 331 -0.25 -8.58 -21.99
C LYS A 331 0.99 -9.44 -21.73
N VAL A 332 1.82 -9.63 -22.75
CA VAL A 332 3.12 -10.32 -22.64
C VAL A 332 3.99 -9.57 -21.63
N TYR A 333 4.12 -8.26 -21.81
CA TYR A 333 4.92 -7.40 -20.93
C TYR A 333 4.42 -7.47 -19.46
N MET A 334 3.11 -7.39 -19.26
CA MET A 334 2.48 -7.53 -17.94
C MET A 334 2.80 -8.89 -17.29
N ASN A 335 2.65 -9.98 -18.05
CA ASN A 335 2.89 -11.33 -17.54
C ASN A 335 4.36 -11.54 -17.18
N VAL A 336 5.28 -11.13 -18.04
CA VAL A 336 6.73 -11.22 -17.80
C VAL A 336 7.12 -10.37 -16.59
N THR A 337 6.64 -9.15 -16.49
CA THR A 337 6.89 -8.30 -15.32
C THR A 337 6.40 -8.97 -14.02
N LYS A 338 5.21 -9.57 -14.04
CA LYS A 338 4.66 -10.30 -12.89
C LYS A 338 5.53 -11.49 -12.50
N LEU A 339 6.06 -12.24 -13.48
CA LEU A 339 6.98 -13.36 -13.24
C LEU A 339 8.29 -12.89 -12.60
N ILE A 340 8.90 -11.82 -13.13
CA ILE A 340 10.11 -11.23 -12.56
C ILE A 340 9.88 -10.82 -11.10
N MET A 341 8.81 -10.08 -10.82
CA MET A 341 8.48 -9.66 -9.47
C MET A 341 8.30 -10.85 -8.52
N ALA A 342 7.60 -11.90 -8.98
CA ALA A 342 7.36 -13.10 -8.18
C ALA A 342 8.64 -13.86 -7.86
N GLU A 343 9.47 -14.15 -8.88
CA GLU A 343 10.71 -14.91 -8.70
C GLU A 343 11.73 -14.17 -7.83
N CYS A 344 11.93 -12.86 -8.09
CA CYS A 344 12.85 -12.05 -7.28
C CYS A 344 12.41 -11.92 -5.82
N ALA A 345 11.10 -11.94 -5.56
CA ALA A 345 10.54 -11.82 -4.22
C ALA A 345 10.25 -13.17 -3.53
N GLY A 346 10.46 -14.30 -4.21
CA GLY A 346 10.08 -15.62 -3.69
C GLY A 346 8.57 -15.81 -3.50
N LEU A 347 7.74 -15.04 -4.21
CA LEU A 347 6.28 -15.10 -4.10
C LEU A 347 5.69 -16.09 -5.11
N LYS A 348 4.61 -16.74 -4.69
CA LYS A 348 3.82 -17.59 -5.59
C LYS A 348 2.85 -16.74 -6.42
N LEU A 349 2.42 -17.28 -7.55
CA LEU A 349 1.38 -16.68 -8.39
C LEU A 349 0.02 -17.25 -8.04
N SER A 350 -1.00 -16.39 -8.07
CA SER A 350 -2.39 -16.77 -7.90
C SER A 350 -3.26 -16.23 -9.03
N ASN A 351 -4.36 -16.92 -9.29
CA ASN A 351 -5.39 -16.49 -10.23
C ASN A 351 -6.53 -15.72 -9.55
N SER A 352 -6.40 -15.45 -8.26
CA SER A 352 -7.42 -14.72 -7.50
C SER A 352 -7.70 -13.34 -8.08
N SER A 353 -8.90 -12.86 -7.82
CA SER A 353 -9.43 -11.61 -8.34
C SER A 353 -10.17 -10.81 -7.27
N PHE A 354 -10.56 -9.59 -7.60
CA PHE A 354 -11.37 -8.74 -6.71
C PHE A 354 -12.74 -9.36 -6.43
N GLU A 355 -13.31 -10.07 -7.39
CA GLU A 355 -14.60 -10.76 -7.28
C GLU A 355 -14.54 -11.84 -6.20
N GLU A 356 -13.49 -12.64 -6.19
CA GLU A 356 -13.25 -13.67 -5.15
C GLU A 356 -13.07 -13.05 -3.76
N LYS A 357 -12.42 -11.88 -3.66
CA LYS A 357 -12.37 -11.13 -2.40
C LYS A 357 -13.76 -10.73 -1.90
N LEU A 358 -14.65 -10.30 -2.79
CA LEU A 358 -16.03 -9.95 -2.43
C LEU A 358 -16.83 -11.18 -1.97
N GLU A 359 -16.62 -12.31 -2.64
CA GLU A 359 -17.20 -13.60 -2.26
C GLU A 359 -16.72 -14.01 -0.85
N TYR A 360 -15.42 -13.98 -0.61
CA TYR A 360 -14.84 -14.23 0.72
C TYR A 360 -15.46 -13.36 1.79
N LEU A 361 -15.56 -12.04 1.55
CA LEU A 361 -16.16 -11.09 2.49
C LEU A 361 -17.63 -11.40 2.80
N SER A 362 -18.40 -11.88 1.81
CA SER A 362 -19.80 -12.25 2.02
C SER A 362 -19.92 -13.50 2.88
N LEU A 363 -19.10 -14.51 2.63
CA LEU A 363 -19.06 -15.76 3.40
C LEU A 363 -18.62 -15.52 4.85
N ILE A 364 -17.59 -14.70 5.06
CA ILE A 364 -17.10 -14.33 6.41
C ILE A 364 -18.20 -13.63 7.21
N LYS A 365 -19.00 -12.77 6.56
CA LYS A 365 -20.11 -12.05 7.21
C LYS A 365 -21.40 -12.85 7.32
N GLY A 366 -21.41 -14.11 6.87
CA GLY A 366 -22.60 -14.97 6.90
C GLY A 366 -23.70 -14.52 5.94
N LYS A 367 -23.37 -13.76 4.89
CA LYS A 367 -24.32 -13.35 3.85
C LYS A 367 -24.33 -14.41 2.74
N LYS A 368 -25.53 -14.74 2.23
CA LYS A 368 -25.62 -15.56 1.02
C LYS A 368 -24.93 -14.85 -0.15
N VAL A 369 -24.08 -15.56 -0.87
CA VAL A 369 -23.50 -15.06 -2.13
C VAL A 369 -24.65 -14.82 -3.09
N LYS A 370 -24.79 -13.60 -3.55
CA LYS A 370 -25.69 -13.32 -4.67
C LYS A 370 -25.01 -13.92 -5.90
N ASN A 371 -25.58 -14.97 -6.45
CA ASN A 371 -25.21 -15.45 -7.78
C ASN A 371 -25.48 -14.30 -8.76
N THR A 372 -24.40 -13.69 -9.26
CA THR A 372 -24.43 -12.72 -10.37
C THR A 372 -24.25 -13.47 -11.67
#